data_23a3d468f98db7f3bfc68696e05189e2
#
_entry.id   23a3d468f98db7f3bfc68696e05189e2
#
_cell.length_a   1.000
_cell.length_b   1.000
_cell.length_c   1.000
_cell.angle_alpha   90.00
_cell.angle_beta   90.00
_cell.angle_gamma   90.00
#
_symmetry.space_group_name_H-M   'P 1'
#
loop_
_entity.id
_entity.type
_entity.pdbx_description
1 polymer ?
#
loop_
_entity_poly.entity_id
_entity_poly.type
_entity_poly.pdbx_seq_one_letter_code
_entity_poly.pdbx_strand_id
1 'polypeptide(L)'
;MEKELKVITIDELKKYIRNNEEDKIEEVDVVTSATCGIMSGTAGIFHIPFNEVFKRAEEIYLNDIKGVVGICPNEFLGKVDAIFYGEVGFLFKDLVKGKVVEAKAISEGKIYKNEITIDDLPTAKMIGTRMAFKNYTAITNLSDEEVNTIFHRLPLKKGEASFSGCGMLNPLENMVIKDEKDVVGKKALLNGAEAIILGFGTRASIEKPNLMMSADMKDMDAYYLGGFVTSNGIEIYNTIAVPIKVDEHKEALKKLDKDITLPLVNIFGREIIDIGSYAEVWENVDLRPKIYQDKCKNCRECLVEKYCPTFAIKRENGKIKITEDCFGCGVCNICPYGVFKTKLGSVCGIPITCRQSDRKRALKLAKELKKKIERGEFKI
;
A
#
# COMPACT_ATOMS: atom_id res chain seq x y z
N MET A 1 9.08 -10.45 -36.86
CA MET A 1 8.30 -11.09 -35.78
C MET A 1 8.98 -10.68 -34.49
N GLU A 2 8.30 -9.91 -33.64
CA GLU A 2 8.81 -9.63 -32.29
C GLU A 2 8.90 -10.97 -31.55
N LYS A 3 9.98 -11.19 -30.84
CA LYS A 3 10.17 -12.40 -30.02
C LYS A 3 9.07 -12.42 -28.94
N GLU A 4 8.33 -13.50 -28.86
CA GLU A 4 7.36 -13.70 -27.77
C GLU A 4 8.13 -13.78 -26.44
N LEU A 5 7.83 -12.86 -25.51
CA LEU A 5 8.50 -12.81 -24.21
C LEU A 5 7.98 -13.91 -23.28
N LYS A 6 8.88 -14.69 -22.71
CA LYS A 6 8.53 -15.64 -21.64
C LYS A 6 8.46 -14.92 -20.30
N VAL A 7 7.24 -14.70 -19.79
CA VAL A 7 6.96 -13.95 -18.58
C VAL A 7 6.48 -14.88 -17.47
N ILE A 8 7.05 -14.76 -16.28
CA ILE A 8 6.57 -15.46 -15.08
C ILE A 8 6.39 -14.47 -13.91
N THR A 9 5.63 -14.88 -12.91
CA THR A 9 5.53 -14.10 -11.65
C THR A 9 6.68 -14.46 -10.71
N ILE A 10 6.95 -13.57 -9.75
CA ILE A 10 7.94 -13.82 -8.70
C ILE A 10 7.60 -15.07 -7.87
N ASP A 11 6.32 -15.40 -7.69
CA ASP A 11 5.87 -16.60 -7.00
C ASP A 11 6.21 -17.87 -7.80
N GLU A 12 6.01 -17.85 -9.12
CA GLU A 12 6.41 -18.94 -10.03
C GLU A 12 7.92 -19.13 -10.01
N LEU A 13 8.70 -18.03 -10.09
CA LEU A 13 10.16 -18.07 -10.00
C LEU A 13 10.63 -18.73 -8.70
N LYS A 14 10.05 -18.33 -7.56
CA LYS A 14 10.42 -18.91 -6.25
C LYS A 14 10.09 -20.38 -6.12
N LYS A 15 9.07 -20.87 -6.82
CA LYS A 15 8.79 -22.31 -6.91
C LYS A 15 9.90 -23.05 -7.66
N TYR A 16 10.39 -22.50 -8.77
CA TYR A 16 11.52 -23.10 -9.49
C TYR A 16 12.75 -23.24 -8.59
N ILE A 17 13.10 -22.17 -7.86
CA ILE A 17 14.27 -22.20 -6.97
C ILE A 17 14.08 -23.24 -5.85
N ARG A 18 12.90 -23.30 -5.21
CA ARG A 18 12.60 -24.27 -4.14
C ARG A 18 12.63 -25.72 -4.62
N ASN A 19 12.32 -25.94 -5.87
CA ASN A 19 12.31 -27.27 -6.49
C ASN A 19 13.66 -27.65 -7.10
N ASN A 20 14.69 -26.82 -7.01
CA ASN A 20 15.99 -26.97 -7.68
C ASN A 20 15.86 -27.04 -9.23
N GLU A 21 14.92 -26.27 -9.79
CA GLU A 21 14.65 -26.18 -11.23
C GLU A 21 15.19 -24.85 -11.80
N GLU A 22 16.37 -24.42 -11.37
CA GLU A 22 16.94 -23.12 -11.73
C GLU A 22 17.27 -22.99 -13.22
N ASP A 23 17.49 -24.11 -13.92
CA ASP A 23 17.65 -24.18 -15.36
C ASP A 23 16.46 -23.58 -16.13
N LYS A 24 15.25 -23.71 -15.60
CA LYS A 24 14.03 -23.09 -16.17
C LYS A 24 14.05 -21.57 -16.15
N ILE A 25 14.83 -20.96 -15.24
CA ILE A 25 14.94 -19.50 -15.13
C ILE A 25 15.71 -18.94 -16.31
N GLU A 26 16.61 -19.70 -16.92
CA GLU A 26 17.42 -19.25 -18.06
C GLU A 26 16.59 -18.99 -19.32
N GLU A 27 15.42 -19.60 -19.40
CA GLU A 27 14.49 -19.39 -20.51
C GLU A 27 13.53 -18.19 -20.27
N VAL A 28 13.54 -17.58 -19.10
CA VAL A 28 12.62 -16.50 -18.72
C VAL A 28 13.20 -15.15 -19.09
N ASP A 29 12.43 -14.34 -19.81
CA ASP A 29 12.84 -12.99 -20.19
C ASP A 29 12.46 -11.97 -19.08
N VAL A 30 11.29 -12.13 -18.44
CA VAL A 30 10.73 -11.16 -17.50
C VAL A 30 10.07 -11.83 -16.30
N VAL A 31 10.33 -11.28 -15.13
CA VAL A 31 9.64 -11.62 -13.87
C VAL A 31 8.79 -10.43 -13.43
N THR A 32 7.50 -10.66 -13.15
CA THR A 32 6.65 -9.63 -12.54
C THR A 32 6.67 -9.74 -11.02
N SER A 33 7.02 -8.66 -10.35
CA SER A 33 7.03 -8.55 -8.88
C SER A 33 6.11 -7.44 -8.42
N ALA A 34 5.63 -7.52 -7.19
CA ALA A 34 4.71 -6.54 -6.63
C ALA A 34 4.88 -6.38 -5.12
N THR A 35 4.43 -5.24 -4.63
CA THR A 35 4.33 -4.92 -3.22
C THR A 35 2.98 -4.29 -2.92
N CYS A 36 2.44 -4.55 -1.74
CA CYS A 36 1.25 -3.89 -1.22
C CYS A 36 1.44 -3.58 0.26
N GLY A 37 1.25 -2.34 0.64
CA GLY A 37 1.39 -1.90 2.02
C GLY A 37 1.16 -0.41 2.18
N ILE A 38 1.36 0.10 3.40
CA ILE A 38 1.25 1.53 3.67
C ILE A 38 2.33 2.29 2.91
N MET A 39 1.90 3.33 2.19
CA MET A 39 2.74 4.23 1.41
C MET A 39 2.34 5.67 1.70
N SER A 40 2.75 6.15 2.87
CA SER A 40 2.32 7.43 3.47
C SER A 40 2.66 8.69 2.66
N GLY A 41 3.54 8.58 1.66
CA GLY A 41 3.87 9.68 0.75
C GLY A 41 2.92 9.82 -0.45
N THR A 42 1.66 9.43 -0.33
CA THR A 42 0.69 9.47 -1.45
C THR A 42 -0.15 10.73 -1.41
N ALA A 43 -0.23 11.43 -2.53
CA ALA A 43 -1.08 12.60 -2.74
C ALA A 43 -1.97 12.43 -3.97
N GLY A 44 -3.14 13.08 -3.96
CA GLY A 44 -4.01 13.23 -5.13
C GLY A 44 -3.98 14.66 -5.63
N ILE A 45 -3.85 14.84 -6.94
CA ILE A 45 -3.95 16.13 -7.62
C ILE A 45 -5.24 16.12 -8.41
N PHE A 46 -6.09 17.08 -8.11
CA PHE A 46 -7.43 17.17 -8.67
C PHE A 46 -7.72 18.54 -9.24
N HIS A 47 -8.51 18.53 -10.32
CA HIS A 47 -9.16 19.71 -10.88
C HIS A 47 -10.66 19.55 -10.60
N ILE A 48 -11.16 20.22 -9.56
CA ILE A 48 -12.47 19.99 -8.97
C ILE A 48 -13.49 20.95 -9.54
N PRO A 49 -14.55 20.49 -10.26
CA PRO A 49 -15.59 21.36 -10.81
C PRO A 49 -16.57 21.84 -9.73
N PHE A 50 -17.07 23.06 -9.90
CA PHE A 50 -18.18 23.64 -9.16
C PHE A 50 -19.23 24.18 -10.14
N ASN A 51 -20.50 24.17 -9.72
CA ASN A 51 -21.61 24.66 -10.55
C ASN A 51 -21.66 26.19 -10.63
N GLU A 52 -20.96 26.87 -9.74
CA GLU A 52 -20.88 28.32 -9.68
C GLU A 52 -19.42 28.78 -9.87
N VAL A 53 -19.27 29.98 -10.46
CA VAL A 53 -17.99 30.68 -10.49
C VAL A 53 -17.89 31.58 -9.26
N PHE A 54 -16.70 31.65 -8.67
CA PHE A 54 -16.45 32.45 -7.49
C PHE A 54 -15.01 32.98 -7.53
N LYS A 55 -14.70 33.86 -6.62
CA LYS A 55 -13.32 34.29 -6.40
C LYS A 55 -12.50 33.13 -5.81
N ARG A 56 -11.21 33.34 -5.72
CA ARG A 56 -10.24 32.36 -5.24
C ARG A 56 -10.71 31.62 -3.99
N ALA A 57 -10.64 30.29 -4.02
CA ALA A 57 -10.88 29.46 -2.84
C ALA A 57 -9.81 29.70 -1.77
N GLU A 58 -10.22 29.92 -0.54
CA GLU A 58 -9.36 30.00 0.63
C GLU A 58 -9.15 28.63 1.24
N GLU A 59 -10.20 27.79 1.18
CA GLU A 59 -10.18 26.42 1.64
C GLU A 59 -10.92 25.50 0.66
N ILE A 60 -10.48 24.24 0.59
CA ILE A 60 -11.09 23.19 -0.21
C ILE A 60 -11.18 21.91 0.62
N TYR A 61 -12.29 21.20 0.49
CA TYR A 61 -12.53 19.91 1.14
C TYR A 61 -13.14 18.92 0.14
N LEU A 62 -12.78 17.64 0.27
CA LEU A 62 -13.52 16.51 -0.27
C LEU A 62 -14.02 15.68 0.92
N ASN A 63 -15.34 15.58 1.09
CA ASN A 63 -15.96 15.21 2.35
C ASN A 63 -15.39 16.10 3.47
N ASP A 64 -14.87 15.52 4.54
CA ASP A 64 -14.26 16.27 5.66
C ASP A 64 -12.74 16.42 5.53
N ILE A 65 -12.13 15.93 4.45
CA ILE A 65 -10.67 15.98 4.24
C ILE A 65 -10.31 17.32 3.61
N LYS A 66 -9.49 18.10 4.31
CA LYS A 66 -8.98 19.39 3.82
C LYS A 66 -7.86 19.17 2.80
N GLY A 67 -7.95 19.85 1.66
CA GLY A 67 -6.91 19.93 0.64
C GLY A 67 -6.13 21.25 0.71
N VAL A 68 -5.09 21.32 -0.10
CA VAL A 68 -4.30 22.53 -0.37
C VAL A 68 -4.73 23.10 -1.70
N VAL A 69 -5.14 24.37 -1.72
CA VAL A 69 -5.59 25.07 -2.94
C VAL A 69 -4.39 25.55 -3.72
N GLY A 70 -4.45 25.41 -5.06
CA GLY A 70 -3.48 25.97 -5.98
C GLY A 70 -3.50 27.50 -6.00
N ILE A 71 -2.44 28.10 -6.50
CA ILE A 71 -2.32 29.58 -6.58
C ILE A 71 -3.10 30.15 -7.76
N CYS A 72 -3.29 29.35 -8.82
CA CYS A 72 -3.97 29.78 -10.03
C CYS A 72 -5.48 29.97 -9.78
N PRO A 73 -6.07 31.12 -10.16
CA PRO A 73 -7.48 31.42 -9.89
C PRO A 73 -8.42 30.76 -10.90
N ASN A 74 -8.40 29.42 -10.99
CA ASN A 74 -9.27 28.66 -11.88
C ASN A 74 -10.75 28.69 -11.46
N GLU A 75 -11.06 29.20 -10.28
CA GLU A 75 -12.41 29.38 -9.76
C GLU A 75 -13.27 30.28 -10.67
N PHE A 76 -12.67 31.22 -11.40
CA PHE A 76 -13.35 32.00 -12.43
C PHE A 76 -13.79 31.16 -13.63
N LEU A 77 -13.26 29.96 -13.75
CA LEU A 77 -13.66 28.95 -14.76
C LEU A 77 -14.57 27.87 -14.14
N GLY A 78 -15.03 28.07 -12.91
CA GLY A 78 -15.84 27.10 -12.16
C GLY A 78 -15.08 25.86 -11.70
N LYS A 79 -13.78 25.97 -11.44
CA LYS A 79 -12.93 24.82 -11.05
C LYS A 79 -11.90 25.23 -10.01
N VAL A 80 -11.50 24.28 -9.16
CA VAL A 80 -10.46 24.49 -8.13
C VAL A 80 -9.35 23.46 -8.32
N ASP A 81 -8.11 23.92 -8.48
CA ASP A 81 -6.93 23.08 -8.45
C ASP A 81 -6.54 22.80 -7.00
N ALA A 82 -6.47 21.53 -6.64
CA ALA A 82 -6.19 21.15 -5.26
C ALA A 82 -5.34 19.89 -5.15
N ILE A 83 -4.56 19.84 -4.07
CA ILE A 83 -3.78 18.66 -3.67
C ILE A 83 -4.33 18.16 -2.35
N PHE A 84 -4.64 16.86 -2.29
CA PHE A 84 -5.04 16.18 -1.07
C PHE A 84 -3.94 15.24 -0.63
N TYR A 85 -3.51 15.39 0.62
CA TYR A 85 -2.40 14.64 1.20
C TYR A 85 -2.63 14.43 2.70
N GLY A 86 -2.34 13.21 3.19
CA GLY A 86 -2.61 12.82 4.57
C GLY A 86 -4.08 12.43 4.81
N GLU A 87 -4.30 11.35 5.52
CA GLU A 87 -5.62 10.77 5.87
C GLU A 87 -6.54 10.39 4.68
N VAL A 88 -6.02 10.42 3.46
CA VAL A 88 -6.77 10.29 2.20
C VAL A 88 -7.14 8.86 1.82
N GLY A 89 -6.71 7.84 2.56
CA GLY A 89 -6.82 6.44 2.13
C GLY A 89 -8.25 5.97 1.86
N PHE A 90 -9.22 6.35 2.69
CA PHE A 90 -10.64 6.03 2.46
C PHE A 90 -11.25 6.92 1.38
N LEU A 91 -10.91 8.20 1.36
CA LEU A 91 -11.37 9.15 0.34
C LEU A 91 -10.99 8.67 -1.07
N PHE A 92 -9.71 8.33 -1.28
CA PHE A 92 -9.23 7.89 -2.59
C PHE A 92 -9.85 6.56 -3.00
N LYS A 93 -10.03 5.63 -2.05
CA LYS A 93 -10.75 4.39 -2.32
C LYS A 93 -12.20 4.64 -2.75
N ASP A 94 -12.88 5.57 -2.11
CA ASP A 94 -14.27 5.88 -2.42
C ASP A 94 -14.39 6.57 -3.78
N LEU A 95 -13.50 7.52 -4.12
CA LEU A 95 -13.41 8.12 -5.45
C LEU A 95 -13.17 7.06 -6.53
N VAL A 96 -12.17 6.20 -6.38
CA VAL A 96 -11.85 5.13 -7.35
C VAL A 96 -13.00 4.12 -7.49
N LYS A 97 -13.85 3.96 -6.46
CA LYS A 97 -15.10 3.18 -6.56
C LYS A 97 -16.23 3.88 -7.32
N GLY A 98 -16.04 5.11 -7.74
CA GLY A 98 -17.10 5.92 -8.36
C GLY A 98 -18.17 6.38 -7.38
N LYS A 99 -17.87 6.42 -6.07
CA LYS A 99 -18.82 6.96 -5.10
C LYS A 99 -18.91 8.48 -5.22
N VAL A 100 -20.10 8.99 -4.92
CA VAL A 100 -20.31 10.44 -4.77
C VAL A 100 -19.56 10.96 -3.54
N VAL A 101 -18.84 12.07 -3.72
CA VAL A 101 -18.07 12.79 -2.71
C VAL A 101 -18.51 14.25 -2.71
N GLU A 102 -18.76 14.82 -1.54
CA GLU A 102 -19.03 16.26 -1.40
C GLU A 102 -17.74 17.04 -1.61
N ALA A 103 -17.71 17.92 -2.60
CA ALA A 103 -16.71 18.96 -2.75
C ALA A 103 -17.22 20.25 -2.12
N LYS A 104 -16.40 20.86 -1.24
CA LYS A 104 -16.74 22.10 -0.54
C LYS A 104 -15.57 23.08 -0.64
N ALA A 105 -15.82 24.26 -1.20
CA ALA A 105 -14.88 25.38 -1.24
C ALA A 105 -15.40 26.52 -0.37
N ILE A 106 -14.49 27.27 0.27
CA ILE A 106 -14.78 28.48 1.02
C ILE A 106 -14.06 29.64 0.32
N SER A 107 -14.80 30.70 0.03
CA SER A 107 -14.29 31.94 -0.59
C SER A 107 -15.04 33.14 -0.05
N GLU A 108 -14.34 34.14 0.47
CA GLU A 108 -14.91 35.37 1.05
C GLU A 108 -16.04 35.11 2.07
N GLY A 109 -15.87 34.10 2.93
CA GLY A 109 -16.85 33.70 3.94
C GLY A 109 -18.08 32.97 3.38
N LYS A 110 -18.18 32.71 2.08
CA LYS A 110 -19.23 31.91 1.44
C LYS A 110 -18.77 30.48 1.23
N ILE A 111 -19.72 29.56 1.34
CA ILE A 111 -19.50 28.12 1.11
C ILE A 111 -20.13 27.75 -0.22
N TYR A 112 -19.32 27.15 -1.09
CA TYR A 112 -19.72 26.55 -2.37
C TYR A 112 -19.63 25.05 -2.25
N LYS A 113 -20.67 24.33 -2.71
CA LYS A 113 -20.73 22.89 -2.64
C LYS A 113 -21.05 22.28 -4.00
N ASN A 114 -20.50 21.11 -4.23
CA ASN A 114 -20.86 20.25 -5.35
C ASN A 114 -20.76 18.79 -4.92
N GLU A 115 -21.56 17.92 -5.50
CA GLU A 115 -21.42 16.47 -5.41
C GLU A 115 -20.73 15.97 -6.67
N ILE A 116 -19.64 15.24 -6.50
CA ILE A 116 -18.81 14.78 -7.60
C ILE A 116 -18.49 13.29 -7.46
N THR A 117 -18.29 12.66 -8.59
CA THR A 117 -17.64 11.35 -8.73
C THR A 117 -16.26 11.52 -9.36
N ILE A 118 -15.49 10.45 -9.46
CA ILE A 118 -14.19 10.50 -10.12
C ILE A 118 -14.31 10.88 -11.61
N ASP A 119 -15.42 10.54 -12.26
CA ASP A 119 -15.66 10.81 -13.68
C ASP A 119 -15.91 12.31 -13.95
N ASP A 120 -16.42 13.04 -12.97
CA ASP A 120 -16.65 14.49 -13.04
C ASP A 120 -15.34 15.30 -12.96
N LEU A 121 -14.26 14.68 -12.47
CA LEU A 121 -12.96 15.33 -12.34
C LEU A 121 -12.22 15.37 -13.69
N PRO A 122 -11.94 16.53 -14.30
CA PRO A 122 -11.11 16.62 -15.52
C PRO A 122 -9.71 16.01 -15.32
N THR A 123 -9.15 16.18 -14.12
CA THR A 123 -7.88 15.62 -13.69
C THR A 123 -8.02 14.95 -12.33
N ALA A 124 -7.58 13.70 -12.23
CA ALA A 124 -7.50 12.94 -10.99
C ALA A 124 -6.21 12.10 -11.00
N LYS A 125 -5.09 12.71 -10.65
CA LYS A 125 -3.77 12.03 -10.67
C LYS A 125 -3.34 11.68 -9.25
N MET A 126 -2.95 10.42 -9.06
CA MET A 126 -2.25 10.00 -7.84
C MET A 126 -0.74 10.14 -8.04
N ILE A 127 -0.08 10.76 -7.08
CA ILE A 127 1.37 10.78 -6.99
C ILE A 127 1.77 10.10 -5.69
N GLY A 128 2.60 9.07 -5.80
CA GLY A 128 3.24 8.44 -4.67
C GLY A 128 4.71 8.82 -4.61
N THR A 129 5.10 9.49 -3.54
CA THR A 129 6.50 9.92 -3.32
C THR A 129 7.30 8.94 -2.48
N ARG A 130 6.65 7.88 -1.98
CA ARG A 130 7.27 6.90 -1.08
C ARG A 130 6.79 5.49 -1.42
N MET A 131 7.00 5.11 -2.68
CA MET A 131 6.65 3.79 -3.16
C MET A 131 7.77 2.81 -2.78
N ALA A 132 7.52 2.02 -1.73
CA ALA A 132 8.53 1.24 -1.05
C ALA A 132 8.76 -0.11 -1.73
N PHE A 133 9.79 -0.22 -2.54
CA PHE A 133 10.27 -1.50 -3.07
C PHE A 133 11.45 -2.09 -2.28
N LYS A 134 12.20 -1.25 -1.58
CA LYS A 134 13.42 -1.65 -0.86
C LYS A 134 13.32 -1.45 0.65
N ASN A 135 12.19 -0.99 1.15
CA ASN A 135 12.07 -0.58 2.54
C ASN A 135 11.14 -1.53 3.29
N TYR A 136 11.70 -2.51 3.95
CA TYR A 136 10.99 -3.37 4.89
C TYR A 136 11.77 -3.46 6.18
N THR A 137 11.04 -3.39 7.27
CA THR A 137 11.60 -3.26 8.61
C THR A 137 10.60 -3.85 9.60
N ALA A 138 11.07 -4.51 10.62
CA ALA A 138 10.31 -4.73 11.83
C ALA A 138 10.61 -3.62 12.82
N ILE A 139 9.59 -3.02 13.40
CA ILE A 139 9.71 -1.88 14.31
C ILE A 139 9.17 -2.28 15.66
N THR A 140 9.98 -2.15 16.70
CA THR A 140 9.61 -2.45 18.08
C THR A 140 9.76 -1.22 18.99
N ASN A 141 9.15 -1.29 20.16
CA ASN A 141 9.31 -0.33 21.23
C ASN A 141 10.07 -0.97 22.39
N LEU A 142 11.19 -0.39 22.78
CA LEU A 142 11.99 -0.83 23.94
C LEU A 142 11.70 0.00 25.21
N SER A 143 10.99 1.13 25.07
CA SER A 143 10.59 1.98 26.18
C SER A 143 9.42 1.38 26.96
N ASP A 144 9.30 1.71 28.25
CA ASP A 144 8.13 1.37 29.06
C ASP A 144 6.89 2.19 28.69
N GLU A 145 7.06 3.31 27.97
CA GLU A 145 5.96 4.16 27.47
C GLU A 145 5.39 3.59 26.16
N GLU A 146 4.06 3.57 26.06
CA GLU A 146 3.37 3.24 24.81
C GLU A 146 3.53 4.37 23.78
N VAL A 147 3.75 4.04 22.51
CA VAL A 147 4.04 5.02 21.46
C VAL A 147 2.99 5.01 20.36
N ASN A 148 2.36 6.15 20.11
CA ASN A 148 1.53 6.35 18.93
C ASN A 148 2.41 6.37 17.67
N THR A 149 2.01 5.60 16.66
CA THR A 149 2.80 5.43 15.43
C THR A 149 1.94 5.06 14.24
N ILE A 150 2.39 5.42 13.05
CA ILE A 150 1.78 4.96 11.78
C ILE A 150 1.98 3.45 11.54
N PHE A 151 2.82 2.78 12.31
CA PHE A 151 3.16 1.37 12.10
C PHE A 151 2.25 0.41 12.84
N HIS A 152 1.43 0.88 13.76
CA HIS A 152 0.56 0.03 14.57
C HIS A 152 -0.82 0.66 14.79
N ARG A 153 -1.87 -0.15 14.84
CA ARG A 153 -3.26 0.32 15.04
C ARG A 153 -3.48 0.91 16.42
N LEU A 154 -2.93 0.31 17.44
CA LEU A 154 -2.92 0.78 18.83
C LEU A 154 -1.56 1.39 19.14
N PRO A 155 -1.41 2.14 20.24
CA PRO A 155 -0.08 2.51 20.71
C PRO A 155 0.81 1.28 20.81
N LEU A 156 2.03 1.37 20.28
CA LEU A 156 2.99 0.26 20.27
C LEU A 156 3.58 0.09 21.66
N LYS A 157 3.35 -1.10 22.25
CA LYS A 157 3.81 -1.43 23.57
C LYS A 157 5.25 -1.96 23.56
N LYS A 158 5.89 -1.91 24.72
CA LYS A 158 7.20 -2.53 24.94
C LYS A 158 7.17 -4.01 24.59
N GLY A 159 8.16 -4.45 23.81
CA GLY A 159 8.31 -5.85 23.41
C GLY A 159 7.30 -6.36 22.37
N GLU A 160 6.50 -5.47 21.77
CA GLU A 160 5.72 -5.76 20.57
C GLU A 160 6.44 -5.25 19.35
N ALA A 161 6.22 -5.89 18.21
CA ALA A 161 6.73 -5.40 16.93
C ALA A 161 5.62 -5.29 15.88
N SER A 162 5.81 -4.34 14.99
CA SER A 162 5.03 -4.16 13.78
C SER A 162 5.90 -4.44 12.57
N PHE A 163 5.38 -5.19 11.61
CA PHE A 163 6.06 -5.40 10.33
C PHE A 163 5.58 -4.38 9.31
N SER A 164 6.49 -3.53 8.86
CA SER A 164 6.29 -2.59 7.76
C SER A 164 7.19 -2.99 6.60
N GLY A 165 6.60 -3.31 5.46
CA GLY A 165 7.40 -3.75 4.30
C GLY A 165 6.54 -4.22 3.15
N CYS A 166 7.19 -4.88 2.20
CA CYS A 166 6.58 -5.33 0.97
C CYS A 166 5.83 -6.64 1.16
N GLY A 167 4.67 -6.75 0.54
CA GLY A 167 3.81 -7.94 0.62
C GLY A 167 4.33 -9.16 -0.12
N MET A 168 5.30 -8.98 -1.00
CA MET A 168 5.96 -10.04 -1.77
C MET A 168 7.45 -10.07 -1.48
N LEU A 169 8.08 -11.17 -1.88
CA LEU A 169 9.52 -11.18 -2.07
C LEU A 169 9.91 -9.97 -2.89
N ASN A 170 10.80 -9.17 -2.33
CA ASN A 170 11.27 -7.98 -3.00
C ASN A 170 12.67 -8.20 -3.58
N PRO A 171 12.79 -8.73 -4.82
CA PRO A 171 14.10 -8.88 -5.45
C PRO A 171 14.79 -7.53 -5.65
N LEU A 172 14.01 -6.42 -5.67
CA LEU A 172 14.55 -5.07 -5.79
C LEU A 172 15.49 -4.70 -4.64
N GLU A 173 15.34 -5.30 -3.47
CA GLU A 173 16.32 -5.13 -2.38
C GLU A 173 17.73 -5.52 -2.78
N ASN A 174 17.84 -6.52 -3.64
CA ASN A 174 19.11 -7.06 -4.11
C ASN A 174 19.52 -6.52 -5.48
N MET A 175 18.65 -5.71 -6.11
CA MET A 175 18.93 -5.06 -7.37
C MET A 175 19.71 -3.79 -7.13
N VAL A 176 20.81 -3.64 -7.87
CA VAL A 176 21.63 -2.43 -7.80
C VAL A 176 21.04 -1.40 -8.75
N ILE A 177 20.13 -0.56 -8.24
CA ILE A 177 19.75 0.67 -8.94
C ILE A 177 20.80 1.71 -8.55
N LYS A 178 21.75 1.95 -9.43
CA LYS A 178 22.90 2.83 -9.17
C LYS A 178 22.57 4.30 -9.41
N ASP A 179 21.73 4.59 -10.37
CA ASP A 179 21.35 5.94 -10.78
C ASP A 179 19.83 6.05 -10.90
N GLU A 180 19.29 7.22 -10.62
CA GLU A 180 17.89 7.56 -10.87
C GLU A 180 17.49 7.36 -12.33
N LYS A 181 18.43 7.59 -13.26
CA LYS A 181 18.23 7.38 -14.71
C LYS A 181 17.86 5.94 -15.06
N ASP A 182 18.25 4.97 -14.23
CA ASP A 182 17.93 3.56 -14.46
C ASP A 182 16.43 3.27 -14.33
N VAL A 183 15.68 4.15 -13.68
CA VAL A 183 14.25 3.95 -13.38
C VAL A 183 13.33 5.04 -13.91
N VAL A 184 13.81 6.26 -14.14
CA VAL A 184 13.00 7.38 -14.67
C VAL A 184 12.39 7.02 -16.02
N GLY A 185 11.08 7.28 -16.16
CA GLY A 185 10.32 7.02 -17.39
C GLY A 185 9.92 5.56 -17.59
N LYS A 186 10.45 4.61 -16.78
CA LYS A 186 9.98 3.24 -16.81
C LYS A 186 8.55 3.13 -16.31
N LYS A 187 7.83 2.13 -16.81
CA LYS A 187 6.44 1.87 -16.46
C LYS A 187 6.31 0.89 -15.31
N ALA A 188 5.23 1.07 -14.55
CA ALA A 188 4.79 0.18 -13.49
C ALA A 188 3.26 0.09 -13.50
N LEU A 189 2.68 -0.78 -12.66
CA LEU A 189 1.26 -0.64 -12.28
C LEU A 189 1.18 -0.03 -10.89
N LEU A 190 0.33 0.97 -10.72
CA LEU A 190 -0.07 1.53 -9.43
C LEU A 190 -1.57 1.32 -9.26
N ASN A 191 -1.94 0.48 -8.30
CA ASN A 191 -3.35 0.13 -8.04
C ASN A 191 -4.11 -0.39 -9.28
N GLY A 192 -3.42 -1.08 -10.19
CA GLY A 192 -3.96 -1.59 -11.45
C GLY A 192 -3.83 -0.68 -12.67
N ALA A 193 -3.69 0.63 -12.46
CA ALA A 193 -3.44 1.60 -13.51
C ALA A 193 -1.98 1.59 -13.99
N GLU A 194 -1.75 1.90 -15.28
CA GLU A 194 -0.40 2.13 -15.78
C GLU A 194 0.17 3.40 -15.15
N ALA A 195 1.36 3.27 -14.57
CA ALA A 195 2.08 4.34 -13.90
C ALA A 195 3.43 4.60 -14.56
N ILE A 196 3.89 5.85 -14.45
CA ILE A 196 5.23 6.25 -14.88
C ILE A 196 6.06 6.52 -13.63
N ILE A 197 7.26 5.95 -13.58
CA ILE A 197 8.24 6.23 -12.53
C ILE A 197 8.89 7.59 -12.83
N LEU A 198 8.75 8.52 -11.89
CA LEU A 198 9.21 9.90 -12.01
C LEU A 198 10.64 10.09 -11.48
N GLY A 199 11.16 9.11 -10.73
CA GLY A 199 12.49 9.13 -10.15
C GLY A 199 12.53 8.62 -8.72
N PHE A 200 13.56 9.04 -7.98
CA PHE A 200 13.66 8.77 -6.56
C PHE A 200 12.74 9.71 -5.77
N GLY A 201 11.98 9.13 -4.87
CA GLY A 201 11.11 9.87 -3.97
C GLY A 201 11.74 10.13 -2.60
N THR A 202 10.91 10.43 -1.62
CA THR A 202 11.33 10.48 -0.23
C THR A 202 11.78 9.11 0.24
N ARG A 203 12.80 9.02 1.08
CA ARG A 203 13.43 7.76 1.48
C ARG A 203 13.76 7.72 2.96
N ALA A 204 13.79 6.51 3.50
CA ALA A 204 14.23 6.29 4.87
C ALA A 204 15.76 6.31 5.00
N SER A 205 16.49 5.88 3.97
CA SER A 205 17.95 5.96 3.93
C SER A 205 18.46 6.32 2.53
N ILE A 206 19.74 6.73 2.47
CA ILE A 206 20.40 7.09 1.21
C ILE A 206 20.61 5.86 0.33
N GLU A 207 20.94 4.72 0.93
CA GLU A 207 21.24 3.48 0.21
C GLU A 207 20.00 2.80 -0.35
N LYS A 208 18.83 3.09 0.24
CA LYS A 208 17.56 2.45 -0.12
C LYS A 208 16.48 3.48 -0.43
N PRO A 209 16.59 4.19 -1.56
CA PRO A 209 15.60 5.19 -1.94
C PRO A 209 14.26 4.52 -2.29
N ASN A 210 13.17 5.18 -1.89
CA ASN A 210 11.86 4.85 -2.43
C ASN A 210 11.71 5.46 -3.82
N LEU A 211 10.81 4.90 -4.63
CA LEU A 211 10.49 5.46 -5.94
C LEU A 211 9.35 6.47 -5.84
N MET A 212 9.37 7.44 -6.73
CA MET A 212 8.24 8.32 -6.99
C MET A 212 7.58 7.92 -8.31
N MET A 213 6.25 7.83 -8.32
CA MET A 213 5.49 7.50 -9.53
C MET A 213 4.13 8.17 -9.56
N SER A 214 3.56 8.27 -10.75
CA SER A 214 2.22 8.84 -10.96
C SER A 214 1.38 7.97 -11.88
N ALA A 215 0.07 7.92 -11.60
CA ALA A 215 -0.92 7.26 -12.44
C ALA A 215 -2.27 8.01 -12.40
N ASP A 216 -3.13 7.75 -13.39
CA ASP A 216 -4.50 8.24 -13.39
C ASP A 216 -5.37 7.43 -12.42
N MET A 217 -6.07 8.11 -11.52
CA MET A 217 -6.94 7.44 -10.55
C MET A 217 -8.19 6.85 -11.22
N LYS A 218 -8.58 7.34 -12.39
CA LYS A 218 -9.72 6.82 -13.15
C LYS A 218 -9.50 5.40 -13.67
N ASP A 219 -8.24 5.05 -13.89
CA ASP A 219 -7.83 3.73 -14.39
C ASP A 219 -7.51 2.74 -13.25
N MET A 220 -7.61 3.17 -11.99
CA MET A 220 -7.30 2.34 -10.83
C MET A 220 -8.45 1.40 -10.44
N ASP A 221 -8.09 0.26 -9.83
CA ASP A 221 -9.04 -0.64 -9.17
C ASP A 221 -8.98 -0.44 -7.65
N ALA A 222 -10.13 -0.08 -7.08
CA ALA A 222 -10.30 0.12 -5.64
C ALA A 222 -9.99 -1.11 -4.76
N TYR A 223 -9.82 -2.29 -5.36
CA TYR A 223 -9.34 -3.48 -4.67
C TYR A 223 -7.91 -3.29 -4.16
N TYR A 224 -7.07 -2.55 -4.89
CA TYR A 224 -5.64 -2.42 -4.65
C TYR A 224 -5.23 -1.30 -3.71
N LEU A 225 -6.15 -0.40 -3.32
CA LEU A 225 -5.85 0.72 -2.43
C LEU A 225 -6.90 0.85 -1.31
N GLY A 226 -6.54 1.61 -0.28
CA GLY A 226 -7.50 1.92 0.80
C GLY A 226 -6.89 2.61 2.01
N GLY A 227 -7.73 2.84 3.02
CA GLY A 227 -7.32 3.38 4.29
C GLY A 227 -6.86 2.30 5.26
N PHE A 228 -5.81 2.58 6.00
CA PHE A 228 -5.32 1.77 7.11
C PHE A 228 -5.29 2.63 8.37
N VAL A 229 -6.17 2.34 9.32
CA VAL A 229 -6.25 3.09 10.58
C VAL A 229 -5.09 2.70 11.48
N THR A 230 -4.31 3.68 11.90
CA THR A 230 -3.19 3.55 12.82
C THR A 230 -3.45 4.31 14.11
N SER A 231 -2.59 4.19 15.11
CA SER A 231 -2.71 4.98 16.34
C SER A 231 -2.35 6.46 16.15
N ASN A 232 -1.80 6.83 14.98
CA ASN A 232 -1.41 8.20 14.64
C ASN A 232 -2.22 8.79 13.46
N GLY A 233 -3.39 8.23 13.14
CA GLY A 233 -4.25 8.68 12.04
C GLY A 233 -4.49 7.62 10.97
N ILE A 234 -5.09 8.02 9.86
CA ILE A 234 -5.43 7.14 8.75
C ILE A 234 -4.35 7.22 7.67
N GLU A 235 -3.69 6.11 7.43
CA GLU A 235 -2.70 5.99 6.34
C GLU A 235 -3.33 5.40 5.08
N ILE A 236 -2.72 5.65 3.94
CA ILE A 236 -3.08 5.01 2.69
C ILE A 236 -2.19 3.80 2.43
N TYR A 237 -2.79 2.67 2.03
CA TYR A 237 -2.04 1.59 1.41
C TYR A 237 -2.28 1.57 -0.10
N ASN A 238 -1.24 1.23 -0.84
CA ASN A 238 -1.26 1.06 -2.29
C ASN A 238 -0.64 -0.28 -2.68
N THR A 239 -0.94 -0.72 -3.89
CA THR A 239 -0.35 -1.90 -4.49
C THR A 239 0.37 -1.52 -5.78
N ILE A 240 1.61 -1.97 -5.94
CA ILE A 240 2.46 -1.63 -7.07
C ILE A 240 3.04 -2.90 -7.66
N ALA A 241 3.09 -3.00 -8.99
CA ALA A 241 3.77 -4.09 -9.68
C ALA A 241 4.74 -3.55 -10.72
N VAL A 242 5.88 -4.23 -10.85
CA VAL A 242 6.95 -3.88 -11.80
C VAL A 242 7.39 -5.10 -12.58
N PRO A 243 7.73 -4.95 -13.88
CA PRO A 243 8.44 -5.97 -14.64
C PRO A 243 9.94 -5.89 -14.34
N ILE A 244 10.60 -7.03 -14.25
CA ILE A 244 12.03 -7.16 -13.99
C ILE A 244 12.61 -8.03 -15.08
N LYS A 245 13.57 -7.52 -15.84
CA LYS A 245 14.31 -8.31 -16.84
C LYS A 245 15.28 -9.24 -16.15
N VAL A 246 15.23 -10.52 -16.51
CA VAL A 246 15.99 -11.56 -15.83
C VAL A 246 17.48 -11.42 -16.08
N ASP A 247 17.88 -11.11 -17.31
CA ASP A 247 19.28 -10.94 -17.71
C ASP A 247 19.99 -9.81 -16.94
N GLU A 248 19.25 -8.74 -16.60
CA GLU A 248 19.79 -7.62 -15.84
C GLU A 248 19.95 -7.93 -14.32
N HIS A 249 19.20 -8.91 -13.77
CA HIS A 249 19.04 -9.09 -12.32
C HIS A 249 19.05 -10.55 -11.84
N LYS A 250 19.68 -11.45 -12.60
CA LYS A 250 19.62 -12.90 -12.38
C LYS A 250 19.97 -13.33 -10.95
N GLU A 251 21.05 -12.81 -10.40
CA GLU A 251 21.47 -13.18 -9.04
C GLU A 251 20.57 -12.66 -7.93
N ALA A 252 19.99 -11.47 -8.12
CA ALA A 252 19.04 -10.90 -7.16
C ALA A 252 17.74 -11.71 -7.13
N LEU A 253 17.30 -12.21 -8.27
CA LEU A 253 16.06 -12.97 -8.42
C LEU A 253 16.13 -14.37 -7.79
N LYS A 254 17.32 -14.96 -7.63
CA LYS A 254 17.51 -16.28 -7.02
C LYS A 254 17.29 -16.32 -5.52
N LYS A 255 17.30 -15.17 -4.82
CA LYS A 255 17.15 -15.12 -3.37
C LYS A 255 15.74 -15.47 -2.91
N LEU A 256 15.64 -16.29 -1.86
CA LEU A 256 14.38 -16.63 -1.18
C LEU A 256 14.18 -15.72 0.04
N ASP A 257 12.99 -15.80 0.66
CA ASP A 257 12.66 -15.02 1.87
C ASP A 257 13.69 -15.22 2.99
N LYS A 258 14.21 -16.43 3.15
CA LYS A 258 15.24 -16.76 4.15
C LYS A 258 16.59 -16.07 3.92
N ASP A 259 16.88 -15.70 2.67
CA ASP A 259 18.14 -15.08 2.25
C ASP A 259 18.09 -13.53 2.31
N ILE A 260 16.91 -12.98 2.65
CA ILE A 260 16.67 -11.55 2.75
C ILE A 260 16.67 -11.16 4.22
N THR A 261 17.58 -10.25 4.58
CA THR A 261 17.68 -9.74 5.96
C THR A 261 16.50 -8.84 6.29
N LEU A 262 15.97 -8.95 7.50
CA LEU A 262 14.94 -8.10 8.06
C LEU A 262 15.47 -7.36 9.28
N PRO A 263 15.83 -6.07 9.17
CA PRO A 263 16.23 -5.29 10.32
C PRO A 263 15.10 -5.14 11.33
N LEU A 264 15.38 -5.40 12.60
CA LEU A 264 14.55 -5.03 13.74
C LEU A 264 15.08 -3.72 14.31
N VAL A 265 14.26 -2.68 14.31
CA VAL A 265 14.66 -1.36 14.76
C VAL A 265 13.84 -0.86 15.94
N ASN A 266 14.45 -0.08 16.82
CA ASN A 266 13.73 0.65 17.85
C ASN A 266 12.92 1.78 17.22
N ILE A 267 11.69 2.01 17.67
CA ILE A 267 10.84 3.12 17.20
C ILE A 267 11.51 4.48 17.41
N PHE A 268 12.22 4.65 18.50
CA PHE A 268 13.04 5.82 18.78
C PHE A 268 14.41 5.70 18.10
N GLY A 269 14.85 6.75 17.42
CA GLY A 269 16.17 6.82 16.76
C GLY A 269 16.34 5.91 15.56
N ARG A 270 15.48 4.91 15.35
CA ARG A 270 15.58 3.92 14.26
C ARG A 270 16.88 3.11 14.30
N GLU A 271 17.43 2.93 15.48
CA GLU A 271 18.61 2.08 15.68
C GLU A 271 18.27 0.62 15.38
N ILE A 272 19.14 -0.05 14.61
CA ILE A 272 19.03 -1.49 14.39
C ILE A 272 19.43 -2.18 15.69
N ILE A 273 18.48 -2.94 16.26
CA ILE A 273 18.68 -3.70 17.49
C ILE A 273 19.23 -5.08 17.15
N ASP A 274 18.66 -5.67 16.09
CA ASP A 274 19.02 -7.03 15.65
C ASP A 274 18.63 -7.19 14.17
N ILE A 275 19.06 -8.28 13.55
CA ILE A 275 18.79 -8.59 12.15
C ILE A 275 18.23 -10.01 12.06
N GLY A 276 16.95 -10.08 11.77
CA GLY A 276 16.26 -11.33 11.47
C GLY A 276 16.23 -11.63 9.97
N SER A 277 15.40 -12.60 9.61
CA SER A 277 15.11 -13.00 8.24
C SER A 277 13.70 -12.57 7.82
N TYR A 278 13.56 -12.19 6.56
CA TYR A 278 12.24 -11.89 5.97
C TYR A 278 11.29 -13.10 6.05
N ALA A 279 11.81 -14.32 6.04
CA ALA A 279 11.05 -15.54 6.22
C ALA A 279 10.33 -15.61 7.57
N GLU A 280 10.90 -15.05 8.65
CA GLU A 280 10.32 -15.12 10.00
C GLU A 280 8.93 -14.47 10.08
N VAL A 281 8.64 -13.50 9.23
CA VAL A 281 7.34 -12.82 9.18
C VAL A 281 6.36 -13.41 8.17
N TRP A 282 6.79 -14.36 7.33
CA TRP A 282 5.95 -14.98 6.30
C TRP A 282 5.81 -16.50 6.41
N GLU A 283 6.76 -17.18 7.02
CA GLU A 283 6.70 -18.63 7.22
C GLU A 283 6.06 -18.98 8.56
N ASN A 284 5.35 -20.10 8.64
CA ASN A 284 4.71 -20.61 9.84
C ASN A 284 3.76 -19.62 10.55
N VAL A 285 3.17 -18.71 9.79
CA VAL A 285 2.22 -17.71 10.29
C VAL A 285 0.80 -18.08 9.87
N ASP A 286 -0.17 -17.65 10.67
CA ASP A 286 -1.59 -17.74 10.33
C ASP A 286 -2.08 -16.35 9.89
N LEU A 287 -2.25 -16.18 8.59
CA LEU A 287 -2.73 -14.93 8.01
C LEU A 287 -4.24 -14.73 8.20
N ARG A 288 -4.95 -15.71 8.74
CA ARG A 288 -6.37 -15.58 9.10
C ARG A 288 -6.53 -15.65 10.61
N PRO A 289 -7.20 -14.67 11.23
CA PRO A 289 -7.46 -14.74 12.67
C PRO A 289 -8.38 -15.93 12.99
N LYS A 290 -8.07 -16.62 14.08
CA LYS A 290 -8.99 -17.57 14.68
C LYS A 290 -10.10 -16.80 15.39
N ILE A 291 -11.35 -17.20 15.19
CA ILE A 291 -12.53 -16.56 15.78
C ILE A 291 -13.01 -17.37 16.98
N TYR A 292 -13.21 -16.71 18.11
CA TYR A 292 -13.87 -17.23 19.31
C TYR A 292 -15.27 -16.60 19.38
N GLN A 293 -16.22 -17.20 18.69
CA GLN A 293 -17.56 -16.67 18.52
C GLN A 293 -18.32 -16.52 19.85
N ASP A 294 -18.08 -17.40 20.79
CA ASP A 294 -18.62 -17.38 22.15
C ASP A 294 -18.27 -16.12 22.95
N LYS A 295 -17.15 -15.49 22.65
CA LYS A 295 -16.71 -14.24 23.28
C LYS A 295 -17.36 -12.99 22.69
N CYS A 296 -18.02 -13.09 21.54
CA CYS A 296 -18.62 -11.95 20.87
C CYS A 296 -19.81 -11.39 21.65
N LYS A 297 -19.79 -10.12 21.99
CA LYS A 297 -20.87 -9.41 22.70
C LYS A 297 -21.88 -8.73 21.78
N ASN A 298 -21.79 -8.93 20.46
CA ASN A 298 -22.65 -8.32 19.45
C ASN A 298 -22.84 -6.81 19.66
N CYS A 299 -21.73 -6.09 19.85
CA CYS A 299 -21.72 -4.66 20.08
C CYS A 299 -22.52 -3.93 18.98
N ARG A 300 -23.26 -2.86 19.36
CA ARG A 300 -24.03 -2.02 18.42
C ARG A 300 -23.12 -1.50 17.29
N GLU A 301 -21.94 -1.03 17.64
CA GLU A 301 -20.88 -0.65 16.72
C GLU A 301 -19.69 -1.60 16.91
N CYS A 302 -19.33 -2.34 15.87
CA CYS A 302 -18.20 -3.25 15.91
C CYS A 302 -16.93 -2.56 15.45
N LEU A 303 -16.00 -2.30 16.37
CA LEU A 303 -14.73 -1.64 16.05
C LEU A 303 -13.92 -2.42 14.99
N VAL A 304 -14.06 -3.74 14.97
CA VAL A 304 -13.32 -4.57 14.01
C VAL A 304 -13.89 -4.45 12.59
N GLU A 305 -15.21 -4.41 12.43
CA GLU A 305 -15.83 -4.13 11.13
C GLU A 305 -15.47 -2.72 10.63
N LYS A 306 -15.54 -1.74 11.53
CA LYS A 306 -15.27 -0.33 11.22
C LYS A 306 -13.82 -0.09 10.76
N TYR A 307 -12.87 -0.76 11.42
CA TYR A 307 -11.45 -0.49 11.22
C TYR A 307 -10.71 -1.54 10.41
N CYS A 308 -11.39 -2.58 9.93
CA CYS A 308 -10.78 -3.56 9.03
C CYS A 308 -10.40 -2.90 7.71
N PRO A 309 -9.10 -2.84 7.34
CA PRO A 309 -8.66 -2.07 6.17
C PRO A 309 -9.21 -2.59 4.85
N THR A 310 -9.60 -3.87 4.83
CA THR A 310 -10.16 -4.52 3.64
C THR A 310 -11.65 -4.82 3.75
N PHE A 311 -12.29 -4.44 4.88
CA PHE A 311 -13.68 -4.80 5.18
C PHE A 311 -13.96 -6.31 5.12
N ALA A 312 -12.95 -7.11 5.43
CA ALA A 312 -13.03 -8.57 5.39
C ALA A 312 -13.81 -9.18 6.55
N ILE A 313 -14.03 -8.45 7.61
CA ILE A 313 -14.81 -8.89 8.77
C ILE A 313 -16.24 -8.41 8.61
N LYS A 314 -17.20 -9.35 8.69
CA LYS A 314 -18.63 -9.07 8.58
C LYS A 314 -19.42 -9.83 9.63
N ARG A 315 -20.52 -9.25 10.08
CA ARG A 315 -21.48 -9.94 10.94
C ARG A 315 -22.75 -10.26 10.14
N GLU A 316 -23.05 -11.52 10.07
CA GLU A 316 -24.26 -12.03 9.41
C GLU A 316 -25.01 -12.97 10.37
N ASN A 317 -26.28 -12.67 10.65
CA ASN A 317 -27.13 -13.45 11.57
C ASN A 317 -26.45 -13.69 12.95
N GLY A 318 -25.81 -12.66 13.53
CA GLY A 318 -25.12 -12.75 14.81
C GLY A 318 -23.80 -13.53 14.80
N LYS A 319 -23.36 -14.00 13.65
CA LYS A 319 -22.08 -14.72 13.49
C LYS A 319 -21.07 -13.88 12.73
N ILE A 320 -19.83 -13.94 13.19
CA ILE A 320 -18.69 -13.28 12.52
C ILE A 320 -18.22 -14.17 11.39
N LYS A 321 -18.08 -13.58 10.21
CA LYS A 321 -17.43 -14.18 9.03
C LYS A 321 -16.22 -13.40 8.61
N ILE A 322 -15.23 -14.09 8.07
CA ILE A 322 -14.02 -13.50 7.48
C ILE A 322 -14.01 -13.87 6.01
N THR A 323 -14.04 -12.84 5.15
CA THR A 323 -13.96 -13.01 3.70
C THR A 323 -12.54 -13.30 3.23
N GLU A 324 -12.40 -13.65 1.95
CA GLU A 324 -11.10 -13.87 1.30
C GLU A 324 -10.23 -12.60 1.23
N ASP A 325 -10.83 -11.42 1.43
CA ASP A 325 -10.10 -10.15 1.44
C ASP A 325 -9.19 -9.95 2.66
N CYS A 326 -9.32 -10.81 3.67
CA CYS A 326 -8.44 -10.76 4.84
C CYS A 326 -7.00 -11.12 4.46
N PHE A 327 -6.04 -10.23 4.81
CA PHE A 327 -4.62 -10.45 4.58
C PHE A 327 -3.78 -10.66 5.85
N GLY A 328 -4.43 -10.71 7.02
CA GLY A 328 -3.72 -10.96 8.29
C GLY A 328 -2.97 -9.74 8.83
N CYS A 329 -3.60 -8.57 8.81
CA CYS A 329 -2.97 -7.35 9.34
C CYS A 329 -2.88 -7.29 10.87
N GLY A 330 -3.69 -8.09 11.60
CA GLY A 330 -3.76 -8.07 13.07
C GLY A 330 -4.65 -6.98 13.66
N VAL A 331 -5.25 -6.08 12.85
CA VAL A 331 -6.11 -4.98 13.34
C VAL A 331 -7.31 -5.49 14.13
N CYS A 332 -7.81 -6.68 13.85
CA CYS A 332 -8.93 -7.28 14.58
C CYS A 332 -8.64 -7.57 16.06
N ASN A 333 -7.37 -7.59 16.48
CA ASN A 333 -7.00 -7.69 17.89
C ASN A 333 -7.42 -6.47 18.73
N ILE A 334 -7.93 -5.40 18.08
CA ILE A 334 -8.57 -4.27 18.78
C ILE A 334 -9.83 -4.68 19.56
N CYS A 335 -10.44 -5.84 19.25
CA CYS A 335 -11.62 -6.30 19.96
C CYS A 335 -11.32 -6.50 21.46
N PRO A 336 -11.95 -5.72 22.38
CA PRO A 336 -11.64 -5.78 23.80
C PRO A 336 -12.03 -7.10 24.46
N TYR A 337 -12.86 -7.90 23.79
CA TYR A 337 -13.34 -9.18 24.31
C TYR A 337 -12.49 -10.38 23.84
N GLY A 338 -11.42 -10.14 23.09
CA GLY A 338 -10.52 -11.20 22.61
C GLY A 338 -11.21 -12.20 21.68
N VAL A 339 -12.14 -11.72 20.85
CA VAL A 339 -12.85 -12.55 19.87
C VAL A 339 -11.93 -13.06 18.79
N PHE A 340 -10.89 -12.31 18.47
CA PHE A 340 -9.92 -12.63 17.41
C PHE A 340 -8.56 -12.96 18.01
N LYS A 341 -7.90 -13.98 17.47
CA LYS A 341 -6.51 -14.31 17.77
C LYS A 341 -5.74 -14.49 16.48
N THR A 342 -4.69 -13.72 16.30
CA THR A 342 -3.79 -13.81 15.16
C THR A 342 -2.46 -14.48 15.57
N LYS A 343 -1.78 -15.09 14.61
CA LYS A 343 -0.42 -15.59 14.74
C LYS A 343 0.38 -14.98 13.59
N LEU A 344 0.96 -13.80 13.82
CA LEU A 344 1.64 -13.03 12.78
C LEU A 344 3.16 -13.30 12.73
N GLY A 345 3.66 -14.27 13.51
CA GLY A 345 5.08 -14.58 13.61
C GLY A 345 5.81 -13.69 14.63
N SER A 346 7.10 -13.76 14.58
CA SER A 346 8.02 -12.97 15.40
C SER A 346 9.25 -12.62 14.56
N VAL A 347 10.02 -11.65 14.99
CA VAL A 347 11.33 -11.34 14.42
C VAL A 347 12.31 -11.22 15.57
N CYS A 348 13.43 -11.95 15.51
CA CYS A 348 14.43 -12.01 16.59
C CYS A 348 13.79 -12.28 17.96
N GLY A 349 12.77 -13.17 18.00
CA GLY A 349 12.03 -13.51 19.22
C GLY A 349 10.96 -12.51 19.66
N ILE A 350 10.86 -11.31 19.07
CA ILE A 350 9.84 -10.31 19.40
C ILE A 350 8.58 -10.56 18.56
N PRO A 351 7.38 -10.71 19.17
CA PRO A 351 6.15 -11.01 18.45
C PRO A 351 5.70 -9.86 17.56
N ILE A 352 5.30 -10.20 16.33
CA ILE A 352 4.63 -9.26 15.42
C ILE A 352 3.15 -9.18 15.80
N THR A 353 2.68 -8.00 16.12
CA THR A 353 1.28 -7.73 16.53
C THR A 353 0.49 -6.95 15.47
N CYS A 354 1.17 -6.30 14.52
CA CYS A 354 0.57 -5.63 13.37
C CYS A 354 1.41 -5.85 12.11
N ARG A 355 0.73 -6.09 10.98
CA ARG A 355 1.34 -6.23 9.66
C ARG A 355 0.69 -5.26 8.70
N GLN A 356 1.51 -4.44 8.05
CA GLN A 356 1.05 -3.43 7.11
C GLN A 356 1.12 -3.87 5.64
N SER A 357 1.58 -5.10 5.38
CA SER A 357 1.78 -5.63 4.04
C SER A 357 0.72 -6.65 3.66
N ASP A 358 0.24 -6.58 2.43
CA ASP A 358 -0.75 -7.50 1.85
C ASP A 358 -0.15 -8.30 0.68
N ARG A 359 0.30 -9.51 0.99
CA ARG A 359 0.89 -10.41 -0.02
C ARG A 359 -0.14 -10.90 -1.05
N LYS A 360 -1.43 -11.00 -0.70
CA LYS A 360 -2.49 -11.44 -1.63
C LYS A 360 -2.72 -10.43 -2.75
N ARG A 361 -2.86 -9.14 -2.38
CA ARG A 361 -3.04 -8.07 -3.36
C ARG A 361 -1.80 -7.91 -4.23
N ALA A 362 -0.62 -7.97 -3.63
CA ALA A 362 0.64 -7.96 -4.37
C ALA A 362 0.71 -9.10 -5.40
N LEU A 363 0.45 -10.35 -4.99
CA LEU A 363 0.43 -11.51 -5.89
C LEU A 363 -0.57 -11.35 -7.04
N LYS A 364 -1.77 -10.85 -6.73
CA LYS A 364 -2.80 -10.66 -7.75
C LYS A 364 -2.36 -9.63 -8.78
N LEU A 365 -1.79 -8.49 -8.34
CA LEU A 365 -1.34 -7.43 -9.25
C LEU A 365 -0.13 -7.89 -10.09
N ALA A 366 0.80 -8.68 -9.53
CA ALA A 366 1.89 -9.27 -10.29
C ALA A 366 1.37 -10.18 -11.41
N LYS A 367 0.35 -10.99 -11.14
CA LYS A 367 -0.32 -11.85 -12.15
C LYS A 367 -1.05 -11.03 -13.22
N GLU A 368 -1.66 -9.92 -12.85
CA GLU A 368 -2.31 -9.02 -13.81
C GLU A 368 -1.27 -8.35 -14.73
N LEU A 369 -0.15 -7.88 -14.16
CA LEU A 369 0.94 -7.33 -14.96
C LEU A 369 1.49 -8.37 -15.95
N LYS A 370 1.73 -9.62 -15.50
CA LYS A 370 2.13 -10.72 -16.39
C LYS A 370 1.18 -10.83 -17.59
N LYS A 371 -0.12 -10.95 -17.33
CA LYS A 371 -1.14 -11.05 -18.38
C LYS A 371 -1.15 -9.87 -19.34
N LYS A 372 -0.99 -8.63 -18.82
CA LYS A 372 -0.92 -7.43 -19.65
C LYS A 372 0.30 -7.45 -20.58
N ILE A 373 1.46 -7.90 -20.08
CA ILE A 373 2.67 -8.05 -20.90
C ILE A 373 2.48 -9.12 -21.98
N GLU A 374 1.98 -10.31 -21.61
CA GLU A 374 1.72 -11.42 -22.55
C GLU A 374 0.74 -11.04 -23.65
N ARG A 375 -0.22 -10.12 -23.39
CA ARG A 375 -1.17 -9.62 -24.38
C ARG A 375 -0.69 -8.41 -25.16
N GLY A 376 0.52 -7.90 -24.89
CA GLY A 376 1.02 -6.67 -25.49
C GLY A 376 0.33 -5.38 -25.03
N GLU A 377 -0.50 -5.46 -23.99
CA GLU A 377 -1.20 -4.32 -23.37
C GLU A 377 -0.27 -3.47 -22.49
N PHE A 378 0.86 -4.01 -22.06
CA PHE A 378 1.87 -3.34 -21.27
C PHE A 378 3.24 -3.50 -21.93
N LYS A 379 3.88 -2.39 -22.30
CA LYS A 379 5.24 -2.35 -22.91
C LYS A 379 6.29 -2.14 -21.82
N ILE A 380 7.35 -2.97 -21.85
CA ILE A 380 8.47 -2.96 -20.89
C ILE A 380 9.57 -2.03 -21.37
#